data_5b2776897a6ab1ba2e8037a1c869904c
#
_entry.id   5b2776897a6ab1ba2e8037a1c869904c
#
_cell.length_a   1.000
_cell.length_b   1.000
_cell.length_c   1.000
_cell.angle_alpha   90.00
_cell.angle_beta   90.00
_cell.angle_gamma   90.00
#
_symmetry.space_group_name_H-M   'P 1'
#
loop_
_entity.id
_entity.type
_entity.pdbx_description
1 polymer ?
#
loop_
_entity_poly.entity_id
_entity_poly.type
_entity_poly.pdbx_seq_one_letter_code
_entity_poly.pdbx_strand_id
1 'polypeptide(L)'
;VVEVRDESTKFHRLLVILGQLYHNDQDARTLIFVERQDAADGLMHELMKRGYPAMSLHGGKDQADRDTTISDFKAGIVPILTATSVAARGLDVKQLKLVVNYDVPNHLEDYVHRAGRTGRAGNEGTCVTFITPDQDRYAKDLVTALRASKAPVPPELETLSMQFKEKLAEGKTHASSSGFGGRGLERLAESRERLLQAQASILIEDEEADPEAAAARAAEETNRLN
;
A
#
# COMPACT_ATOMS: atom_id res chain seq x y z
N VAL A 1 -7.53 3.05 -4.05
CA VAL A 1 -8.42 2.83 -5.20
C VAL A 1 -8.15 1.44 -5.77
N VAL A 2 -9.20 0.69 -6.15
CA VAL A 2 -9.07 -0.58 -6.87
C VAL A 2 -9.71 -0.43 -8.24
N GLU A 3 -9.03 -0.88 -9.29
CA GLU A 3 -9.51 -0.83 -10.67
C GLU A 3 -9.54 -2.25 -11.27
N VAL A 4 -10.70 -2.68 -11.76
CA VAL A 4 -10.84 -3.92 -12.53
C VAL A 4 -10.43 -3.62 -13.98
N ARG A 5 -9.43 -4.35 -14.49
CA ARG A 5 -8.83 -4.08 -15.81
C ARG A 5 -8.33 -5.35 -16.48
N ASP A 6 -8.38 -5.35 -17.80
CA ASP A 6 -7.70 -6.38 -18.59
C ASP A 6 -6.19 -6.21 -18.49
N GLU A 7 -5.45 -7.32 -18.50
CA GLU A 7 -3.99 -7.34 -18.40
C GLU A 7 -3.32 -6.40 -19.42
N SER A 8 -3.82 -6.41 -20.66
CA SER A 8 -3.30 -5.58 -21.75
C SER A 8 -3.44 -4.07 -21.52
N THR A 9 -4.32 -3.64 -20.65
CA THR A 9 -4.60 -2.22 -20.37
C THR A 9 -3.87 -1.68 -19.14
N LYS A 10 -3.33 -2.55 -18.28
CA LYS A 10 -2.67 -2.17 -17.02
C LYS A 10 -1.51 -1.22 -17.24
N PHE A 11 -0.62 -1.55 -18.19
CA PHE A 11 0.58 -0.73 -18.43
C PHE A 11 0.23 0.67 -18.94
N HIS A 12 -0.70 0.77 -19.88
CA HIS A 12 -1.18 2.08 -20.36
C HIS A 12 -1.75 2.92 -19.20
N ARG A 13 -2.58 2.29 -18.35
CA ARG A 13 -3.16 2.98 -17.19
C ARG A 13 -2.09 3.42 -16.19
N LEU A 14 -1.08 2.59 -15.94
CA LEU A 14 0.07 2.95 -15.12
C LEU A 14 0.75 4.21 -15.63
N LEU A 15 1.02 4.30 -16.95
CA LEU A 15 1.64 5.49 -17.56
C LEU A 15 0.79 6.75 -17.37
N VAL A 16 -0.54 6.63 -17.48
CA VAL A 16 -1.46 7.76 -17.23
C VAL A 16 -1.36 8.23 -15.77
N ILE A 17 -1.35 7.30 -14.81
CA ILE A 17 -1.24 7.63 -13.39
C ILE A 17 0.10 8.30 -13.08
N LEU A 18 1.21 7.75 -13.60
CA LEU A 18 2.55 8.31 -13.42
C LEU A 18 2.66 9.71 -14.07
N GLY A 19 2.12 9.88 -15.29
CA GLY A 19 2.11 11.17 -15.96
C GLY A 19 1.36 12.24 -15.16
N GLN A 20 0.21 11.92 -14.61
CA GLN A 20 -0.55 12.82 -13.75
C GLN A 20 0.19 13.14 -12.44
N LEU A 21 0.81 12.15 -11.82
CA LEU A 21 1.56 12.34 -10.58
C LEU A 21 2.75 13.28 -10.79
N TYR A 22 3.62 12.98 -11.76
CA TYR A 22 4.85 13.74 -11.99
C TYR A 22 4.62 15.10 -12.65
N HIS A 23 3.47 15.30 -13.29
CA HIS A 23 3.05 16.62 -13.73
C HIS A 23 2.78 17.55 -12.52
N ASN A 24 2.19 17.00 -11.45
CA ASN A 24 1.80 17.78 -10.26
C ASN A 24 2.91 17.84 -9.19
N ASP A 25 3.72 16.79 -9.06
CA ASP A 25 4.75 16.66 -8.03
C ASP A 25 5.95 15.89 -8.61
N GLN A 26 6.97 16.64 -9.05
CA GLN A 26 8.18 16.06 -9.67
C GLN A 26 9.06 15.31 -8.66
N ASP A 27 8.95 15.62 -7.38
CA ASP A 27 9.70 14.96 -6.30
C ASP A 27 8.97 13.73 -5.73
N ALA A 28 7.76 13.45 -6.22
CA ALA A 28 6.99 12.29 -5.79
C ALA A 28 7.73 10.98 -6.03
N ARG A 29 7.62 10.05 -5.09
CA ARG A 29 8.16 8.70 -5.24
C ARG A 29 7.02 7.70 -5.41
N THR A 30 7.27 6.73 -6.27
CA THR A 30 6.32 5.67 -6.61
C THR A 30 6.92 4.30 -6.33
N LEU A 31 6.18 3.47 -5.62
CA LEU A 31 6.51 2.06 -5.39
C LEU A 31 5.48 1.18 -6.11
N ILE A 32 5.94 0.33 -7.03
CA ILE A 32 5.10 -0.55 -7.83
C ILE A 32 5.36 -1.99 -7.44
N PHE A 33 4.33 -2.67 -6.95
CA PHE A 33 4.40 -4.06 -6.56
C PHE A 33 4.01 -5.00 -7.69
N VAL A 34 4.86 -5.98 -7.92
CA VAL A 34 4.62 -7.13 -8.80
C VAL A 34 4.84 -8.43 -8.04
N GLU A 35 4.30 -9.53 -8.54
CA GLU A 35 4.39 -10.82 -7.86
C GLU A 35 5.74 -11.51 -8.11
N ARG A 36 6.27 -11.43 -9.34
CA ARG A 36 7.45 -12.17 -9.77
C ARG A 36 8.67 -11.27 -9.97
N GLN A 37 9.87 -11.85 -9.80
CA GLN A 37 11.14 -11.15 -9.95
C GLN A 37 11.39 -10.69 -11.39
N ASP A 38 11.14 -11.58 -12.36
CA ASP A 38 11.24 -11.27 -13.78
C ASP A 38 10.24 -10.20 -14.22
N ALA A 39 9.05 -10.16 -13.63
CA ALA A 39 8.07 -9.11 -13.85
C ALA A 39 8.56 -7.74 -13.31
N ALA A 40 9.30 -7.73 -12.18
CA ALA A 40 9.88 -6.50 -11.66
C ALA A 40 10.90 -5.89 -12.63
N ASP A 41 11.82 -6.71 -13.14
CA ASP A 41 12.81 -6.27 -14.13
C ASP A 41 12.14 -5.88 -15.46
N GLY A 42 11.20 -6.69 -15.94
CA GLY A 42 10.46 -6.41 -17.17
C GLY A 42 9.71 -5.08 -17.13
N LEU A 43 8.96 -4.83 -16.05
CA LEU A 43 8.23 -3.58 -15.88
C LEU A 43 9.15 -2.38 -15.75
N MET A 44 10.27 -2.51 -15.01
CA MET A 44 11.31 -1.48 -14.93
C MET A 44 11.83 -1.11 -16.33
N HIS A 45 12.21 -2.09 -17.15
CA HIS A 45 12.70 -1.84 -18.50
C HIS A 45 11.66 -1.15 -19.39
N GLU A 46 10.38 -1.55 -19.32
CA GLU A 46 9.32 -0.91 -20.09
C GLU A 46 9.07 0.55 -19.64
N LEU A 47 9.17 0.85 -18.34
CA LEU A 47 9.09 2.22 -17.84
C LEU A 47 10.27 3.08 -18.33
N MET A 48 11.48 2.54 -18.27
CA MET A 48 12.67 3.23 -18.76
C MET A 48 12.59 3.54 -20.27
N LYS A 49 12.09 2.61 -21.10
CA LYS A 49 11.84 2.86 -22.53
C LYS A 49 10.84 3.99 -22.78
N ARG A 50 9.96 4.27 -21.85
CA ARG A 50 8.97 5.35 -21.91
C ARG A 50 9.46 6.66 -21.25
N GLY A 51 10.74 6.71 -20.85
CA GLY A 51 11.34 7.91 -20.27
C GLY A 51 11.11 8.06 -18.76
N TYR A 52 10.61 7.02 -18.08
CA TYR A 52 10.44 7.02 -16.62
C TYR A 52 11.66 6.34 -15.97
N PRO A 53 12.54 7.08 -15.27
CA PRO A 53 13.65 6.47 -14.54
C PRO A 53 13.13 5.53 -13.45
N ALA A 54 13.51 4.27 -13.51
CA ALA A 54 13.05 3.24 -12.59
C ALA A 54 14.18 2.26 -12.23
N MET A 55 14.10 1.69 -11.03
CA MET A 55 14.93 0.57 -10.58
C MET A 55 14.05 -0.59 -10.14
N SER A 56 14.62 -1.80 -10.09
CA SER A 56 13.91 -2.99 -9.59
C SER A 56 14.55 -3.53 -8.32
N LEU A 57 13.71 -4.05 -7.40
CA LEU A 57 14.12 -4.60 -6.11
C LEU A 57 13.45 -5.97 -5.88
N HIS A 58 14.24 -7.03 -5.87
CA HIS A 58 13.76 -8.40 -5.63
C HIS A 58 14.87 -9.31 -5.09
N GLY A 59 14.50 -10.50 -4.63
CA GLY A 59 15.43 -11.44 -3.99
C GLY A 59 16.47 -12.06 -4.92
N GLY A 60 16.33 -11.92 -6.25
CA GLY A 60 17.30 -12.40 -7.22
C GLY A 60 18.51 -11.48 -7.43
N LYS A 61 18.50 -10.28 -6.86
CA LYS A 61 19.64 -9.35 -6.87
C LYS A 61 20.55 -9.61 -5.69
N ASP A 62 21.84 -9.38 -5.87
CA ASP A 62 22.77 -9.47 -4.75
C ASP A 62 22.53 -8.37 -3.70
N GLN A 63 23.14 -8.53 -2.52
CA GLN A 63 22.85 -7.63 -1.41
C GLN A 63 23.36 -6.20 -1.67
N ALA A 64 24.52 -6.06 -2.32
CA ALA A 64 25.10 -4.75 -2.60
C ALA A 64 24.23 -3.94 -3.58
N ASP A 65 23.71 -4.60 -4.63
CA ASP A 65 22.78 -3.99 -5.58
C ASP A 65 21.45 -3.58 -4.90
N ARG A 66 20.95 -4.40 -4.01
CA ARG A 66 19.74 -4.10 -3.24
C ARG A 66 19.91 -2.89 -2.34
N ASP A 67 21.04 -2.82 -1.61
CA ASP A 67 21.34 -1.72 -0.70
C ASP A 67 21.52 -0.41 -1.48
N THR A 68 22.20 -0.45 -2.62
CA THR A 68 22.35 0.69 -3.52
C THR A 68 20.99 1.16 -4.06
N THR A 69 20.17 0.23 -4.56
CA THR A 69 18.83 0.53 -5.08
C THR A 69 17.96 1.20 -4.02
N ILE A 70 17.99 0.69 -2.78
CA ILE A 70 17.22 1.27 -1.67
C ILE A 70 17.75 2.67 -1.31
N SER A 71 19.06 2.85 -1.28
CA SER A 71 19.69 4.15 -1.01
C SER A 71 19.30 5.20 -2.05
N ASP A 72 19.43 4.88 -3.33
CA ASP A 72 19.10 5.76 -4.45
C ASP A 72 17.62 6.14 -4.47
N PHE A 73 16.73 5.17 -4.22
CA PHE A 73 15.31 5.42 -4.12
C PHE A 73 14.96 6.31 -2.92
N LYS A 74 15.59 6.10 -1.76
CA LYS A 74 15.40 6.94 -0.57
C LYS A 74 15.95 8.35 -0.77
N ALA A 75 17.05 8.49 -1.49
CA ALA A 75 17.65 9.78 -1.83
C ALA A 75 16.85 10.54 -2.90
N GLY A 76 15.95 9.85 -3.65
CA GLY A 76 15.20 10.43 -4.74
C GLY A 76 15.98 10.53 -6.06
N ILE A 77 17.13 9.86 -6.15
CA ILE A 77 17.92 9.76 -7.39
C ILE A 77 17.09 9.06 -8.46
N VAL A 78 16.33 8.03 -8.06
CA VAL A 78 15.38 7.32 -8.92
C VAL A 78 13.98 7.42 -8.32
N PRO A 79 13.00 7.99 -9.02
CA PRO A 79 11.66 8.24 -8.46
C PRO A 79 10.75 7.01 -8.44
N ILE A 80 11.04 5.96 -9.23
CA ILE A 80 10.18 4.78 -9.36
C ILE A 80 10.96 3.52 -8.98
N LEU A 81 10.33 2.72 -8.12
CA LEU A 81 10.84 1.41 -7.73
C LEU A 81 9.80 0.32 -8.05
N THR A 82 10.17 -0.65 -8.88
CA THR A 82 9.40 -1.89 -9.09
C THR A 82 9.90 -2.96 -8.13
N ALA A 83 9.03 -3.62 -7.37
CA ALA A 83 9.50 -4.52 -6.33
C ALA A 83 8.55 -5.69 -6.07
N THR A 84 9.11 -6.80 -5.57
CA THR A 84 8.32 -7.86 -4.96
C THR A 84 8.01 -7.53 -3.50
N SER A 85 6.88 -8.02 -2.97
CA SER A 85 6.45 -7.76 -1.59
C SER A 85 7.52 -8.07 -0.55
N VAL A 86 8.23 -9.18 -0.71
CA VAL A 86 9.26 -9.61 0.25
C VAL A 86 10.43 -8.63 0.27
N ALA A 87 10.88 -8.16 -0.89
CA ALA A 87 12.03 -7.27 -1.00
C ALA A 87 11.73 -5.84 -0.50
N ALA A 88 10.49 -5.37 -0.68
CA ALA A 88 10.07 -4.05 -0.23
C ALA A 88 9.54 -4.02 1.22
N ARG A 89 9.57 -5.17 1.94
CA ARG A 89 9.11 -5.22 3.33
C ARG A 89 10.00 -4.35 4.21
N GLY A 90 9.37 -3.51 5.05
CA GLY A 90 10.10 -2.59 5.93
C GLY A 90 10.67 -1.34 5.26
N LEU A 91 10.49 -1.18 3.94
CA LEU A 91 10.92 0.02 3.24
C LEU A 91 10.16 1.24 3.76
N ASP A 92 10.86 2.15 4.38
CA ASP A 92 10.36 3.45 4.83
C ASP A 92 10.98 4.56 3.98
N VAL A 93 10.13 5.27 3.24
CA VAL A 93 10.56 6.28 2.26
C VAL A 93 9.74 7.54 2.45
N LYS A 94 10.44 8.64 2.66
CA LYS A 94 9.82 9.96 2.66
C LYS A 94 9.28 10.28 1.25
N GLN A 95 8.19 11.04 1.19
CA GLN A 95 7.55 11.45 -0.08
C GLN A 95 7.07 10.29 -0.97
N LEU A 96 6.83 9.10 -0.40
CA LEU A 96 6.18 8.04 -1.12
C LEU A 96 4.69 8.39 -1.31
N LYS A 97 4.39 9.01 -2.44
CA LYS A 97 3.06 9.53 -2.78
C LYS A 97 2.16 8.50 -3.43
N LEU A 98 2.75 7.55 -4.14
CA LEU A 98 2.00 6.55 -4.89
C LEU A 98 2.53 5.13 -4.61
N VAL A 99 1.61 4.24 -4.28
CA VAL A 99 1.82 2.80 -4.29
C VAL A 99 0.90 2.20 -5.35
N VAL A 100 1.45 1.38 -6.23
CA VAL A 100 0.68 0.64 -7.23
C VAL A 100 0.85 -0.85 -7.00
N ASN A 101 -0.22 -1.56 -6.73
CA ASN A 101 -0.25 -3.01 -6.85
C ASN A 101 -0.54 -3.34 -8.33
N TYR A 102 0.49 -3.45 -9.15
CA TYR A 102 0.38 -3.83 -10.56
C TYR A 102 -0.14 -5.26 -10.68
N ASP A 103 0.36 -6.13 -9.80
CA ASP A 103 -0.20 -7.45 -9.54
C ASP A 103 -0.95 -7.43 -8.20
N VAL A 104 -2.18 -7.95 -8.22
CA VAL A 104 -3.02 -8.03 -7.04
C VAL A 104 -2.33 -8.87 -5.95
N PRO A 105 -2.29 -8.42 -4.69
CA PRO A 105 -1.71 -9.20 -3.61
C PRO A 105 -2.52 -10.47 -3.33
N ASN A 106 -1.83 -11.55 -3.02
CA ASN A 106 -2.43 -12.87 -2.80
C ASN A 106 -3.20 -12.98 -1.47
N HIS A 107 -2.93 -12.08 -0.52
CA HIS A 107 -3.51 -12.08 0.83
C HIS A 107 -3.88 -10.66 1.26
N LEU A 108 -4.95 -10.56 2.05
CA LEU A 108 -5.42 -9.30 2.62
C LEU A 108 -4.32 -8.58 3.43
N GLU A 109 -3.54 -9.33 4.22
CA GLU A 109 -2.44 -8.77 5.00
C GLU A 109 -1.38 -8.11 4.11
N ASP A 110 -1.02 -8.76 2.99
CA ASP A 110 -0.08 -8.21 2.03
C ASP A 110 -0.62 -6.92 1.39
N TYR A 111 -1.92 -6.90 1.06
CA TYR A 111 -2.59 -5.67 0.60
C TYR A 111 -2.43 -4.52 1.59
N VAL A 112 -2.72 -4.77 2.87
CA VAL A 112 -2.61 -3.76 3.93
C VAL A 112 -1.16 -3.31 4.12
N HIS A 113 -0.20 -4.23 4.10
CA HIS A 113 1.21 -3.92 4.21
C HIS A 113 1.75 -3.12 3.03
N ARG A 114 1.31 -3.42 1.80
CA ARG A 114 1.67 -2.66 0.59
C ARG A 114 1.05 -1.26 0.62
N ALA A 115 -0.24 -1.16 0.88
CA ALA A 115 -0.94 0.12 0.98
C ALA A 115 -0.34 1.00 2.10
N GLY A 116 0.02 0.40 3.23
CA GLY A 116 0.67 1.08 4.34
C GLY A 116 2.12 1.52 4.10
N ARG A 117 2.67 1.41 2.88
CA ARG A 117 3.95 2.04 2.52
C ARG A 117 3.80 3.54 2.28
N THR A 118 2.61 4.01 1.91
CA THR A 118 2.29 5.44 1.73
C THR A 118 1.33 5.95 2.82
N GLY A 119 1.09 7.24 2.87
CA GLY A 119 0.16 7.86 3.84
C GLY A 119 0.68 7.83 5.28
N ARG A 120 1.99 7.96 5.50
CA ARG A 120 2.60 7.91 6.83
C ARG A 120 2.95 9.31 7.36
N ALA A 121 3.00 9.42 8.69
CA ALA A 121 3.43 10.62 9.40
C ALA A 121 2.71 11.90 8.94
N GLY A 122 1.38 11.83 8.72
CA GLY A 122 0.57 12.97 8.31
C GLY A 122 0.67 13.34 6.82
N ASN A 123 1.44 12.59 6.03
CA ASN A 123 1.51 12.78 4.57
C ASN A 123 0.36 12.05 3.88
N GLU A 124 -0.25 12.70 2.90
CA GLU A 124 -1.20 12.07 2.00
C GLU A 124 -0.49 11.17 0.99
N GLY A 125 -1.13 10.04 0.68
CA GLY A 125 -0.62 9.12 -0.32
C GLY A 125 -1.74 8.29 -0.94
N THR A 126 -1.53 7.86 -2.18
CA THR A 126 -2.48 7.10 -2.95
C THR A 126 -2.01 5.66 -3.12
N CYS A 127 -2.91 4.70 -2.92
CA CYS A 127 -2.68 3.31 -3.29
C CYS A 127 -3.67 2.92 -4.40
N VAL A 128 -3.14 2.47 -5.54
CA VAL A 128 -3.92 1.95 -6.67
C VAL A 128 -3.65 0.46 -6.80
N THR A 129 -4.69 -0.33 -6.97
CA THR A 129 -4.58 -1.79 -7.16
C THR A 129 -5.29 -2.20 -8.43
N PHE A 130 -4.58 -2.87 -9.31
CA PHE A 130 -5.17 -3.49 -10.49
C PHE A 130 -5.56 -4.93 -10.17
N ILE A 131 -6.74 -5.33 -10.64
CA ILE A 131 -7.24 -6.70 -10.58
C ILE A 131 -7.84 -7.06 -11.93
N THR A 132 -7.55 -8.25 -12.44
CA THR A 132 -8.13 -8.73 -13.70
C THR A 132 -9.40 -9.56 -13.42
N PRO A 133 -10.31 -9.68 -14.40
CA PRO A 133 -11.55 -10.44 -14.23
C PRO A 133 -11.35 -11.92 -13.88
N ASP A 134 -10.23 -12.53 -14.29
CA ASP A 134 -9.85 -13.90 -13.97
C ASP A 134 -9.30 -14.07 -12.54
N GLN A 135 -8.97 -12.97 -11.88
CA GLN A 135 -8.48 -12.92 -10.50
C GLN A 135 -9.60 -12.75 -9.46
N ASP A 136 -10.84 -13.12 -9.80
CA ASP A 136 -12.06 -12.93 -9.01
C ASP A 136 -11.95 -13.44 -7.56
N ARG A 137 -11.13 -14.48 -7.32
CA ARG A 137 -10.86 -15.04 -5.98
C ARG A 137 -10.33 -14.03 -4.96
N TYR A 138 -9.65 -12.97 -5.41
CA TYR A 138 -9.09 -11.93 -4.55
C TYR A 138 -10.07 -10.77 -4.30
N ALA A 139 -11.14 -10.67 -5.10
CA ALA A 139 -12.07 -9.56 -5.04
C ALA A 139 -12.75 -9.41 -3.67
N LYS A 140 -13.10 -10.54 -3.01
CA LYS A 140 -13.71 -10.53 -1.68
C LYS A 140 -12.82 -9.84 -0.63
N ASP A 141 -11.54 -10.15 -0.63
CA ASP A 141 -10.58 -9.61 0.34
C ASP A 141 -10.36 -8.11 0.10
N LEU A 142 -10.28 -7.69 -1.17
CA LEU A 142 -10.19 -6.28 -1.53
C LEU A 142 -11.43 -5.48 -1.13
N VAL A 143 -12.64 -6.01 -1.36
CA VAL A 143 -13.90 -5.40 -0.89
C VAL A 143 -13.88 -5.25 0.62
N THR A 144 -13.44 -6.27 1.35
CA THR A 144 -13.35 -6.25 2.82
C THR A 144 -12.37 -5.17 3.29
N ALA A 145 -11.19 -5.07 2.66
CA ALA A 145 -10.20 -4.05 2.99
C ALA A 145 -10.70 -2.62 2.72
N LEU A 146 -11.34 -2.39 1.57
CA LEU A 146 -11.89 -1.08 1.23
C LEU A 146 -12.99 -0.65 2.20
N ARG A 147 -13.90 -1.56 2.57
CA ARG A 147 -14.95 -1.29 3.55
C ARG A 147 -14.38 -0.98 4.94
N ALA A 148 -13.39 -1.76 5.40
CA ALA A 148 -12.72 -1.54 6.68
C ALA A 148 -12.00 -0.18 6.74
N SER A 149 -11.45 0.28 5.62
CA SER A 149 -10.80 1.60 5.51
C SER A 149 -11.77 2.74 5.17
N LYS A 150 -13.09 2.46 5.07
CA LYS A 150 -14.13 3.42 4.64
C LYS A 150 -13.85 4.03 3.25
N ALA A 151 -13.11 3.31 2.41
CA ALA A 151 -12.86 3.71 1.05
C ALA A 151 -14.02 3.25 0.12
N PRO A 152 -14.31 3.99 -0.96
CA PRO A 152 -15.35 3.60 -1.89
C PRO A 152 -15.00 2.26 -2.57
N VAL A 153 -16.00 1.38 -2.67
CA VAL A 153 -15.87 0.09 -3.37
C VAL A 153 -16.39 0.27 -4.78
N PRO A 154 -15.57 0.03 -5.82
CA PRO A 154 -16.03 0.10 -7.20
C PRO A 154 -17.11 -0.95 -7.50
N PRO A 155 -18.18 -0.62 -8.27
CA PRO A 155 -19.26 -1.55 -8.61
C PRO A 155 -18.76 -2.81 -9.33
N GLU A 156 -17.76 -2.65 -10.20
CA GLU A 156 -17.15 -3.77 -10.94
C GLU A 156 -16.47 -4.76 -9.98
N LEU A 157 -15.82 -4.27 -8.93
CA LEU A 157 -15.19 -5.11 -7.92
C LEU A 157 -16.23 -5.86 -7.07
N GLU A 158 -17.34 -5.21 -6.72
CA GLU A 158 -18.46 -5.88 -6.04
C GLU A 158 -19.05 -6.99 -6.89
N THR A 159 -19.29 -6.72 -8.16
CA THR A 159 -19.79 -7.69 -9.14
C THR A 159 -18.85 -8.89 -9.24
N LEU A 160 -17.55 -8.65 -9.34
CA LEU A 160 -16.53 -9.70 -9.40
C LEU A 160 -16.53 -10.56 -8.12
N SER A 161 -16.67 -9.93 -6.96
CA SER A 161 -16.78 -10.62 -5.67
C SER A 161 -18.05 -11.47 -5.56
N MET A 162 -19.18 -11.00 -6.09
CA MET A 162 -20.44 -11.76 -6.12
C MET A 162 -20.34 -12.96 -7.05
N GLN A 163 -19.82 -12.79 -8.27
CA GLN A 163 -19.61 -13.88 -9.23
C GLN A 163 -18.72 -14.98 -8.65
N PHE A 164 -17.68 -14.63 -7.91
CA PHE A 164 -16.84 -15.63 -7.25
C PHE A 164 -17.60 -16.41 -6.17
N LYS A 165 -18.44 -15.75 -5.38
CA LYS A 165 -19.30 -16.41 -4.39
C LYS A 165 -20.29 -17.39 -5.04
N GLU A 166 -20.88 -17.01 -6.16
CA GLU A 166 -21.78 -17.87 -6.93
C GLU A 166 -21.06 -19.10 -7.47
N LYS A 167 -19.87 -18.93 -8.06
CA LYS A 167 -19.01 -20.05 -8.52
C LYS A 167 -18.66 -21.01 -7.38
N LEU A 168 -18.42 -20.48 -6.17
CA LEU A 168 -18.18 -21.30 -4.97
C LEU A 168 -19.42 -22.09 -4.55
N ALA A 169 -20.60 -21.45 -4.54
CA ALA A 169 -21.87 -22.09 -4.18
C ALA A 169 -22.27 -23.19 -5.17
N GLU A 170 -21.94 -23.02 -6.45
CA GLU A 170 -22.18 -24.01 -7.50
C GLU A 170 -21.11 -25.12 -7.56
N GLY A 171 -20.09 -25.09 -6.70
CA GLY A 171 -18.99 -26.07 -6.69
C GLY A 171 -18.06 -26.01 -7.90
N LYS A 172 -18.14 -24.95 -8.70
CA LYS A 172 -17.32 -24.76 -9.90
C LYS A 172 -15.87 -24.31 -9.60
N THR A 173 -15.61 -23.88 -8.38
CA THR A 173 -14.30 -23.50 -7.90
C THR A 173 -14.14 -23.89 -6.43
N HIS A 174 -12.90 -23.99 -5.98
CA HIS A 174 -12.59 -24.21 -4.58
C HIS A 174 -12.13 -22.89 -3.96
N ALA A 175 -12.66 -22.57 -2.76
CA ALA A 175 -12.01 -21.57 -1.93
C ALA A 175 -10.60 -22.09 -1.62
N SER A 176 -9.58 -21.61 -2.32
CA SER A 176 -8.24 -21.78 -1.79
C SER A 176 -8.27 -21.04 -0.45
N SER A 177 -8.12 -21.77 0.65
CA SER A 177 -7.90 -21.13 1.94
C SER A 177 -6.61 -20.32 1.79
N SER A 178 -6.73 -19.04 1.43
CA SER A 178 -5.68 -18.11 1.75
C SER A 178 -5.55 -18.26 3.26
N GLY A 179 -4.41 -18.73 3.76
CA GLY A 179 -4.21 -19.17 5.15
C GLY A 179 -4.37 -18.06 6.20
N PHE A 180 -5.28 -17.15 5.96
CA PHE A 180 -5.69 -16.07 6.82
C PHE A 180 -7.21 -16.08 7.00
N GLY A 181 -7.67 -17.00 7.81
CA GLY A 181 -9.00 -16.86 8.43
C GLY A 181 -9.03 -15.56 9.23
N GLY A 182 -10.08 -14.76 9.07
CA GLY A 182 -10.49 -13.48 9.67
C GLY A 182 -9.77 -12.82 10.86
N ARG A 183 -8.77 -13.47 11.44
CA ARG A 183 -7.99 -13.01 12.59
C ARG A 183 -6.93 -11.94 12.26
N GLY A 184 -6.59 -11.70 10.98
CA GLY A 184 -5.57 -10.72 10.61
C GLY A 184 -6.06 -9.28 10.77
N LEU A 185 -7.30 -9.01 10.42
CA LEU A 185 -7.92 -7.69 10.63
C LEU A 185 -8.20 -7.44 12.12
N GLU A 186 -8.63 -8.46 12.86
CA GLU A 186 -8.81 -8.38 14.32
C GLU A 186 -7.47 -8.09 15.00
N ARG A 187 -6.39 -8.80 14.63
CA ARG A 187 -5.04 -8.56 15.17
C ARG A 187 -4.49 -7.18 14.80
N LEU A 188 -4.77 -6.67 13.60
CA LEU A 188 -4.38 -5.32 13.19
C LEU A 188 -5.17 -4.26 13.95
N ALA A 189 -6.47 -4.49 14.17
CA ALA A 189 -7.31 -3.62 15.00
C ALA A 189 -6.84 -3.64 16.46
N GLU A 190 -6.60 -4.81 17.03
CA GLU A 190 -6.04 -4.99 18.38
C GLU A 190 -4.66 -4.34 18.53
N SER A 191 -3.78 -4.52 17.53
CA SER A 191 -2.43 -3.92 17.56
C SER A 191 -2.49 -2.40 17.48
N ARG A 192 -3.42 -1.85 16.70
CA ARG A 192 -3.66 -0.40 16.62
C ARG A 192 -4.25 0.13 17.93
N GLU A 193 -5.17 -0.60 18.52
CA GLU A 193 -5.79 -0.24 19.79
C GLU A 193 -4.78 -0.29 20.96
N ARG A 194 -3.90 -1.31 20.99
CA ARG A 194 -2.79 -1.40 21.95
C ARG A 194 -1.78 -0.27 21.77
N LEU A 195 -1.46 0.13 20.54
CA LEU A 195 -0.58 1.27 20.26
C LEU A 195 -1.20 2.59 20.72
N LEU A 196 -2.50 2.79 20.49
CA LEU A 196 -3.23 3.96 20.97
C LEU A 196 -3.33 3.99 22.49
N GLN A 197 -3.57 2.84 23.14
CA GLN A 197 -3.59 2.73 24.59
C GLN A 197 -2.19 2.97 25.21
N ALA A 198 -1.12 2.45 24.58
CA ALA A 198 0.24 2.70 25.02
C ALA A 198 0.64 4.18 24.87
N GLN A 199 0.23 4.83 23.78
CA GLN A 199 0.42 6.28 23.61
C GLN A 199 -0.36 7.11 24.62
N ALA A 200 -1.60 6.71 24.92
CA ALA A 200 -2.40 7.36 25.95
C ALA A 200 -1.82 7.18 27.36
N SER A 201 -1.25 6.00 27.68
CA SER A 201 -0.60 5.74 28.97
C SER A 201 0.66 6.58 29.17
N ILE A 202 1.47 6.76 28.12
CA ILE A 202 2.66 7.63 28.17
C ILE A 202 2.27 9.08 28.41
N LEU A 203 1.19 9.55 27.78
CA LEU A 203 0.68 10.92 27.99
C LEU A 203 0.18 11.13 29.43
N ILE A 204 -0.46 10.13 30.02
CA ILE A 204 -0.95 10.18 31.41
C ILE A 204 0.23 10.15 32.39
N GLU A 205 1.26 9.33 32.16
CA GLU A 205 2.47 9.28 32.97
C GLU A 205 3.27 10.60 32.90
N ASP A 206 3.31 11.27 31.75
CA ASP A 206 3.92 12.60 31.59
C ASP A 206 3.12 13.70 32.31
N GLU A 207 1.77 13.62 32.35
CA GLU A 207 0.93 14.55 33.09
C GLU A 207 1.03 14.36 34.62
N GLU A 208 1.19 13.12 35.10
CA GLU A 208 1.39 12.83 36.52
C GLU A 208 2.82 13.17 36.98
N ALA A 209 3.82 13.11 36.09
CA ALA A 209 5.22 13.39 36.42
C ALA A 209 5.53 14.89 36.54
N ASP A 210 4.78 15.76 35.83
CA ASP A 210 4.95 17.21 35.92
C ASP A 210 3.63 17.97 35.66
N PRO A 211 2.76 18.08 36.67
CA PRO A 211 1.45 18.73 36.55
C PRO A 211 1.52 20.24 36.28
N GLU A 212 2.63 20.90 36.58
CA GLU A 212 2.84 22.32 36.33
C GLU A 212 3.14 22.61 34.85
N ALA A 213 3.90 21.71 34.18
CA ALA A 213 4.16 21.77 32.75
C ALA A 213 2.92 21.43 31.91
N ALA A 214 2.07 20.51 32.37
CA ALA A 214 0.80 20.17 31.73
C ALA A 214 -0.21 21.35 31.80
N ALA A 215 -0.30 22.05 32.91
CA ALA A 215 -1.15 23.23 33.07
C ALA A 215 -0.69 24.42 32.19
N ALA A 216 0.62 24.58 32.02
CA ALA A 216 1.18 25.62 31.14
C ALA A 216 0.85 25.38 29.66
N ARG A 217 0.94 24.11 29.18
CA ARG A 217 0.56 23.75 27.80
C ARG A 217 -0.91 23.92 27.50
N ALA A 218 -1.79 23.56 28.44
CA ALA A 218 -3.22 23.76 28.31
C ALA A 218 -3.61 25.26 28.25
N ALA A 219 -2.89 26.12 28.98
CA ALA A 219 -3.08 27.57 28.92
C ALA A 219 -2.63 28.20 27.60
N GLU A 220 -1.53 27.68 27.00
CA GLU A 220 -1.05 28.13 25.68
C GLU A 220 -2.00 27.72 24.55
N GLU A 221 -2.57 26.52 24.61
CA GLU A 221 -3.51 26.04 23.61
C GLU A 221 -4.84 26.79 23.62
N THR A 222 -5.32 27.15 24.82
CA THR A 222 -6.53 28.00 25.00
C THR A 222 -6.30 29.42 24.47
N ASN A 223 -5.09 29.94 24.54
CA ASN A 223 -4.73 31.25 24.03
C ASN A 223 -4.52 31.31 22.51
N ARG A 224 -4.35 30.18 21.84
CA ARG A 224 -4.26 30.05 20.37
C ARG A 224 -5.63 29.91 19.68
N LEU A 225 -6.67 29.59 20.43
CA LEU A 225 -8.04 29.38 19.92
C LEU A 225 -8.98 30.61 20.12
N ASN A 226 -8.51 31.66 20.77
CA ASN A 226 -9.15 32.97 20.87
C ASN A 226 -8.39 34.00 20.01
#